data_17507ef2da10292a8f98d072700d93be
#
_entry.id   17507ef2da10292a8f98d072700d93be
#
_cell.length_a   1.000
_cell.length_b   1.000
_cell.length_c   1.000
_cell.angle_alpha   90.00
_cell.angle_beta   90.00
_cell.angle_gamma   90.00
#
_symmetry.space_group_name_H-M   'P 1'
#
loop_
_entity.id
_entity.type
_entity.pdbx_description
1 polymer ?
#
loop_
_entity_poly.entity_id
_entity_poly.type
_entity_poly.pdbx_seq_one_letter_code
_entity_poly.pdbx_strand_id
1 'polypeptide(L)'
;MRQLHIIFLIAVTLSSCARPGPETLAVVTPAPRAHTVEVLVATNRVPDTGKAGAYTAGRGDRLHYSEVTISIPPGHRPSKIEWPTARPDPKVSFAVIGRRDLTAKEFSILARGQAKSPAYGRAGIFVHGYNYSHQEALFRLAQMAADSKVPDRAILFDWPSQAEVTGYVADKDSAAFARDDLATVLAELSQSGVRPTILAHSMGAWLAVETVRQLSLMGKRDIVRSIDQLVLAAPDIDIDLLRKQLSVTDRLSKPIVVLASKDDMALALSKRLAGSAATAGSLDIDDPRTRELALKENLDIVDISTVPSLNGTNHDRFASLAAVYPQLRQGFSNPVAGTGALVLNGVGGAVSAPFRLGGSLLAQ
;
A
#
# COMPACT_ATOMS: atom_id res chain seq x y z
N MET A 1 55.34 6.93 39.23
CA MET A 1 53.87 7.17 39.29
C MET A 1 53.29 6.77 37.93
N ARG A 2 52.68 5.59 37.88
CA ARG A 2 52.05 5.06 36.65
C ARG A 2 50.61 5.53 36.61
N GLN A 3 50.26 6.32 35.61
CA GLN A 3 48.87 6.69 35.36
C GLN A 3 48.17 5.52 34.68
N LEU A 4 47.19 4.93 35.36
CA LEU A 4 46.25 3.93 34.84
C LEU A 4 45.19 4.69 34.01
N HIS A 5 45.21 4.54 32.68
CA HIS A 5 44.12 5.00 31.84
C HIS A 5 43.03 3.93 31.86
N ILE A 6 41.95 4.21 32.58
CA ILE A 6 40.73 3.41 32.54
C ILE A 6 39.99 3.83 31.30
N ILE A 7 40.04 3.00 30.23
CA ILE A 7 39.18 3.12 29.06
C ILE A 7 37.81 2.57 29.45
N PHE A 8 36.88 3.50 29.70
CA PHE A 8 35.48 3.15 29.91
C PHE A 8 34.87 2.83 28.53
N LEU A 9 34.79 1.52 28.21
CA LEU A 9 34.12 1.04 27.02
C LEU A 9 32.61 1.20 27.21
N ILE A 10 32.02 2.30 26.78
CA ILE A 10 30.56 2.46 26.71
C ILE A 10 30.08 1.53 25.61
N ALA A 11 29.64 0.35 26.00
CA ALA A 11 28.84 -0.53 25.15
C ALA A 11 27.47 0.14 24.96
N VAL A 12 27.34 0.97 23.94
CA VAL A 12 26.03 1.42 23.45
C VAL A 12 25.36 0.17 22.88
N THR A 13 24.51 -0.44 23.68
CA THR A 13 23.57 -1.45 23.21
C THR A 13 22.60 -0.72 22.29
N LEU A 14 22.94 -0.69 20.99
CA LEU A 14 22.01 -0.40 19.94
C LEU A 14 20.94 -1.50 19.99
N SER A 15 19.87 -1.27 20.74
CA SER A 15 18.61 -1.95 20.54
C SER A 15 18.10 -1.50 19.18
N SER A 16 18.74 -1.97 18.12
CA SER A 16 18.14 -1.97 16.79
C SER A 16 16.82 -2.69 16.98
N CYS A 17 15.71 -2.01 16.83
CA CYS A 17 14.42 -2.68 16.63
C CYS A 17 14.64 -3.56 15.39
N ALA A 18 15.00 -4.82 15.62
CA ALA A 18 15.26 -5.75 14.54
C ALA A 18 13.97 -5.85 13.72
N ARG A 19 14.08 -5.72 12.40
CA ARG A 19 12.93 -5.92 11.49
C ARG A 19 12.33 -7.29 11.79
N PRO A 20 10.99 -7.43 11.67
CA PRO A 20 10.36 -8.73 11.83
C PRO A 20 10.90 -9.71 10.80
N GLY A 21 11.51 -10.78 11.29
CA GLY A 21 12.05 -11.84 10.46
C GLY A 21 10.95 -12.81 9.98
N PRO A 22 11.29 -13.75 9.09
CA PRO A 22 10.34 -14.73 8.56
C PRO A 22 9.80 -15.72 9.63
N GLU A 23 10.43 -15.82 10.80
CA GLU A 23 9.92 -16.59 11.94
C GLU A 23 8.58 -16.05 12.49
N THR A 24 8.27 -14.78 12.23
CA THR A 24 6.99 -14.15 12.59
C THR A 24 5.81 -14.71 11.80
N LEU A 25 6.07 -15.45 10.71
CA LEU A 25 5.07 -16.13 9.89
C LEU A 25 4.73 -17.54 10.39
N ALA A 26 5.28 -17.97 11.52
CA ALA A 26 4.97 -19.27 12.11
C ALA A 26 3.46 -19.36 12.41
N VAL A 27 2.83 -20.46 11.96
CA VAL A 27 1.40 -20.71 12.21
C VAL A 27 1.19 -21.13 13.66
N VAL A 28 0.30 -20.41 14.36
CA VAL A 28 -0.04 -20.69 15.76
C VAL A 28 -1.54 -20.89 15.94
N THR A 29 -1.93 -21.49 17.06
CA THR A 29 -3.35 -21.66 17.41
C THR A 29 -3.99 -20.30 17.71
N PRO A 30 -5.16 -19.96 17.17
CA PRO A 30 -5.81 -18.68 17.42
C PRO A 30 -6.20 -18.50 18.88
N ALA A 31 -6.21 -17.26 19.36
CA ALA A 31 -6.82 -16.94 20.63
C ALA A 31 -8.35 -17.14 20.56
N PRO A 32 -9.01 -17.52 21.69
CA PRO A 32 -10.47 -17.63 21.72
C PRO A 32 -11.15 -16.32 21.30
N ARG A 33 -12.12 -16.39 20.38
CA ARG A 33 -12.86 -15.23 19.86
C ARG A 33 -11.99 -14.15 19.19
N ALA A 34 -10.83 -14.54 18.65
CA ALA A 34 -9.97 -13.62 17.92
C ALA A 34 -10.72 -13.06 16.70
N HIS A 35 -10.57 -11.75 16.47
CA HIS A 35 -10.90 -11.16 15.17
C HIS A 35 -9.86 -11.64 14.14
N THR A 36 -10.30 -12.07 12.98
CA THR A 36 -9.42 -12.60 11.94
C THR A 36 -9.58 -11.82 10.65
N VAL A 37 -8.48 -11.71 9.90
CA VAL A 37 -8.43 -11.14 8.56
C VAL A 37 -7.89 -12.21 7.61
N GLU A 38 -8.60 -12.43 6.52
CA GLU A 38 -8.14 -13.27 5.41
C GLU A 38 -7.46 -12.39 4.37
N VAL A 39 -6.20 -12.69 4.05
CA VAL A 39 -5.40 -12.00 3.04
C VAL A 39 -5.09 -12.97 1.92
N LEU A 40 -5.50 -12.64 0.71
CA LEU A 40 -5.05 -13.31 -0.50
C LEU A 40 -3.72 -12.70 -0.94
N VAL A 41 -2.74 -13.53 -1.22
CA VAL A 41 -1.41 -13.11 -1.64
C VAL A 41 -1.15 -13.57 -3.07
N ALA A 42 -0.70 -12.65 -3.92
CA ALA A 42 -0.08 -12.95 -5.21
C ALA A 42 1.35 -12.40 -5.16
N THR A 43 2.36 -13.25 -5.34
CA THR A 43 3.76 -12.85 -5.25
C THR A 43 4.59 -13.51 -6.32
N ASN A 44 5.56 -12.75 -6.86
CA ASN A 44 6.62 -13.25 -7.74
C ASN A 44 7.98 -13.28 -7.03
N ARG A 45 7.99 -13.29 -5.70
CA ARG A 45 9.20 -13.57 -4.91
C ARG A 45 9.56 -15.06 -4.98
N VAL A 46 10.84 -15.36 -4.86
CA VAL A 46 11.32 -16.73 -4.71
C VAL A 46 10.93 -17.25 -3.31
N PRO A 47 10.26 -18.41 -3.20
CA PRO A 47 9.96 -19.02 -1.91
C PRO A 47 11.22 -19.31 -1.09
N ASP A 48 11.19 -19.09 0.21
CA ASP A 48 12.24 -19.51 1.12
C ASP A 48 12.08 -21.00 1.42
N THR A 49 13.02 -21.81 0.96
CA THR A 49 13.00 -23.29 1.16
C THR A 49 13.24 -23.70 2.60
N GLY A 50 13.83 -22.82 3.42
CA GLY A 50 14.14 -23.08 4.83
C GLY A 50 12.98 -22.75 5.79
N LYS A 51 11.98 -21.98 5.34
CA LYS A 51 10.89 -21.50 6.19
C LYS A 51 9.56 -21.51 5.46
N ALA A 52 8.68 -22.39 5.86
CA ALA A 52 7.36 -22.53 5.26
C ALA A 52 6.60 -21.20 5.28
N GLY A 53 6.13 -20.79 4.13
CA GLY A 53 5.35 -19.56 3.99
C GLY A 53 6.14 -18.27 3.92
N ALA A 54 7.44 -18.33 3.98
CA ALA A 54 8.29 -17.18 3.78
C ALA A 54 8.76 -17.08 2.31
N TYR A 55 9.13 -15.85 1.95
CA TYR A 55 9.68 -15.53 0.64
C TYR A 55 10.95 -14.71 0.81
N THR A 56 11.87 -14.88 -0.12
CA THR A 56 13.11 -14.10 -0.19
C THR A 56 12.88 -12.79 -0.98
N ALA A 57 13.91 -11.97 -1.08
CA ALA A 57 13.93 -10.82 -1.98
C ALA A 57 14.24 -11.18 -3.45
N GLY A 58 14.43 -12.46 -3.74
CA GLY A 58 14.74 -12.95 -5.10
C GLY A 58 13.55 -12.77 -6.05
N ARG A 59 13.84 -12.45 -7.32
CA ARG A 59 12.86 -12.35 -8.40
C ARG A 59 12.56 -13.76 -8.90
N GLY A 60 11.32 -14.22 -8.72
CA GLY A 60 10.83 -15.51 -9.23
C GLY A 60 10.34 -15.39 -10.67
N ASP A 61 10.33 -16.50 -11.35
CA ASP A 61 9.91 -16.63 -12.76
C ASP A 61 8.41 -16.93 -12.93
N ARG A 62 7.66 -17.01 -11.81
CA ARG A 62 6.23 -17.30 -11.79
C ARG A 62 5.55 -16.68 -10.58
N LEU A 63 4.25 -16.47 -10.70
CA LEU A 63 3.40 -16.08 -9.58
C LEU A 63 3.11 -17.28 -8.67
N HIS A 64 3.14 -17.01 -7.38
CA HIS A 64 2.66 -17.88 -6.32
C HIS A 64 1.43 -17.24 -5.68
N TYR A 65 0.42 -18.05 -5.40
CA TYR A 65 -0.82 -17.61 -4.78
C TYR A 65 -1.02 -18.33 -3.47
N SER A 66 -1.47 -17.60 -2.45
CA SER A 66 -1.84 -18.20 -1.17
C SER A 66 -2.95 -17.40 -0.49
N GLU A 67 -3.62 -18.05 0.44
CA GLU A 67 -4.52 -17.44 1.41
C GLU A 67 -3.87 -17.54 2.79
N VAL A 68 -3.79 -16.42 3.49
CA VAL A 68 -3.22 -16.35 4.83
C VAL A 68 -4.27 -15.78 5.77
N THR A 69 -4.58 -16.53 6.84
CA THR A 69 -5.47 -16.06 7.90
C THR A 69 -4.65 -15.50 9.04
N ILE A 70 -4.91 -14.25 9.40
CA ILE A 70 -4.19 -13.52 10.43
C ILE A 70 -5.14 -13.21 11.58
N SER A 71 -4.73 -13.57 12.79
CA SER A 71 -5.39 -13.20 14.04
C SER A 71 -4.94 -11.82 14.47
N ILE A 72 -5.90 -10.96 14.78
CA ILE A 72 -5.70 -9.62 15.30
C ILE A 72 -5.84 -9.69 16.82
N PRO A 73 -4.88 -9.18 17.63
CA PRO A 73 -4.94 -9.28 19.08
C PRO A 73 -6.10 -8.47 19.67
N PRO A 74 -6.69 -8.90 20.80
CA PRO A 74 -7.83 -8.18 21.41
C PRO A 74 -7.51 -6.73 21.80
N GLY A 75 -6.26 -6.42 22.08
CA GLY A 75 -5.77 -5.07 22.42
C GLY A 75 -5.29 -4.25 21.23
N HIS A 76 -5.64 -4.65 20.01
CA HIS A 76 -5.24 -3.94 18.79
C HIS A 76 -5.64 -2.46 18.81
N ARG A 77 -4.71 -1.60 18.41
CA ARG A 77 -4.91 -0.15 18.28
C ARG A 77 -4.90 0.23 16.80
N PRO A 78 -5.90 0.95 16.32
CA PRO A 78 -5.96 1.39 14.92
C PRO A 78 -4.63 2.02 14.45
N SER A 79 -4.27 1.73 13.23
CA SER A 79 -3.04 2.18 12.54
C SER A 79 -1.74 1.53 13.01
N LYS A 80 -1.74 0.77 14.10
CA LYS A 80 -0.55 0.09 14.61
C LYS A 80 -0.51 -1.36 14.17
N ILE A 81 0.68 -1.91 14.12
CA ILE A 81 0.89 -3.35 14.03
C ILE A 81 1.53 -3.77 15.35
N GLU A 82 0.84 -4.57 16.14
CA GLU A 82 1.42 -5.26 17.28
C GLU A 82 2.28 -6.39 16.72
N TRP A 83 3.56 -6.09 16.46
CA TRP A 83 4.48 -6.98 15.78
C TRP A 83 4.70 -8.28 16.55
N PRO A 84 4.58 -9.44 15.88
CA PRO A 84 4.93 -10.71 16.48
C PRO A 84 6.44 -10.81 16.71
N THR A 85 6.82 -11.52 17.76
CA THR A 85 8.19 -11.95 17.99
C THR A 85 8.48 -13.27 17.25
N ALA A 86 9.67 -13.84 17.45
CA ALA A 86 10.01 -15.17 16.91
C ALA A 86 9.06 -16.29 17.40
N ARG A 87 8.31 -16.06 18.47
CA ARG A 87 7.23 -16.92 18.97
C ARG A 87 5.96 -16.07 19.03
N PRO A 88 5.16 -16.02 17.95
CA PRO A 88 3.97 -15.20 17.93
C PRO A 88 2.95 -15.61 19.00
N ASP A 89 2.42 -14.64 19.73
CA ASP A 89 1.34 -14.84 20.69
C ASP A 89 0.08 -14.08 20.22
N PRO A 90 -0.96 -14.77 19.75
CA PRO A 90 -2.16 -14.14 19.21
C PRO A 90 -2.97 -13.35 20.25
N LYS A 91 -2.63 -13.41 21.53
CA LYS A 91 -3.27 -12.61 22.58
C LYS A 91 -2.75 -11.17 22.61
N VAL A 92 -1.51 -10.93 22.15
CA VAL A 92 -0.82 -9.65 22.29
C VAL A 92 -0.22 -9.12 20.99
N SER A 93 -0.13 -9.97 19.94
CA SER A 93 0.41 -9.58 18.65
C SER A 93 -0.42 -10.14 17.50
N PHE A 94 -0.25 -9.55 16.33
CA PHE A 94 -0.70 -10.18 15.09
C PHE A 94 -0.05 -11.56 14.98
N ALA A 95 -0.78 -12.54 14.46
CA ALA A 95 -0.26 -13.89 14.31
C ALA A 95 -0.89 -14.59 13.11
N VAL A 96 -0.09 -15.32 12.34
CA VAL A 96 -0.60 -16.22 11.31
C VAL A 96 -1.21 -17.43 11.99
N ILE A 97 -2.48 -17.72 11.70
CA ILE A 97 -3.22 -18.87 12.28
C ILE A 97 -3.63 -19.88 11.22
N GLY A 98 -3.46 -19.56 9.98
CA GLY A 98 -3.71 -20.47 8.86
C GLY A 98 -3.05 -20.00 7.59
N ARG A 99 -2.67 -20.95 6.74
CA ARG A 99 -2.11 -20.70 5.43
C ARG A 99 -2.49 -21.85 4.49
N ARG A 100 -2.78 -21.47 3.25
CA ARG A 100 -3.07 -22.41 2.18
C ARG A 100 -2.51 -21.89 0.86
N ASP A 101 -1.75 -22.69 0.14
CA ASP A 101 -1.34 -22.39 -1.22
C ASP A 101 -2.53 -22.57 -2.16
N LEU A 102 -2.60 -21.75 -3.19
CA LEU A 102 -3.70 -21.67 -4.13
C LEU A 102 -3.19 -21.80 -5.56
N THR A 103 -4.04 -22.32 -6.43
CA THR A 103 -3.92 -22.13 -7.87
C THR A 103 -4.44 -20.71 -8.25
N ALA A 104 -4.06 -20.19 -9.42
CA ALA A 104 -4.59 -18.93 -9.95
C ALA A 104 -6.13 -18.93 -10.03
N LYS A 105 -6.73 -20.08 -10.38
CA LYS A 105 -8.19 -20.25 -10.42
C LYS A 105 -8.84 -20.13 -9.04
N GLU A 106 -8.29 -20.81 -8.03
CA GLU A 106 -8.79 -20.73 -6.65
C GLU A 106 -8.65 -19.30 -6.10
N PHE A 107 -7.50 -18.67 -6.34
CA PHE A 107 -7.27 -17.27 -5.98
C PHE A 107 -8.35 -16.35 -6.56
N SER A 108 -8.63 -16.45 -7.85
CA SER A 108 -9.65 -15.63 -8.53
C SER A 108 -11.06 -15.89 -8.02
N ILE A 109 -11.39 -17.14 -7.70
CA ILE A 109 -12.70 -17.51 -7.11
C ILE A 109 -12.84 -16.89 -5.71
N LEU A 110 -11.80 -17.00 -4.87
CA LEU A 110 -11.79 -16.42 -3.53
C LEU A 110 -11.83 -14.88 -3.57
N ALA A 111 -11.08 -14.26 -4.49
CA ALA A 111 -11.10 -12.83 -4.70
C ALA A 111 -12.49 -12.31 -5.09
N ARG A 112 -13.24 -13.07 -5.89
CA ARG A 112 -14.62 -12.72 -6.26
C ARG A 112 -15.58 -12.80 -5.08
N GLY A 113 -15.32 -13.69 -4.14
CA GLY A 113 -16.15 -13.89 -2.96
C GLY A 113 -17.47 -14.61 -3.23
N GLN A 114 -18.33 -14.68 -2.23
CA GLN A 114 -19.61 -15.36 -2.31
C GLN A 114 -20.69 -14.46 -2.91
N ALA A 115 -21.53 -14.98 -3.80
CA ALA A 115 -22.53 -14.22 -4.57
C ALA A 115 -23.53 -13.39 -3.73
N LYS A 116 -23.80 -13.81 -2.50
CA LYS A 116 -24.69 -13.09 -1.58
C LYS A 116 -23.96 -12.09 -0.65
N SER A 117 -22.62 -12.03 -0.74
CA SER A 117 -21.83 -11.11 0.09
C SER A 117 -21.90 -9.69 -0.45
N PRO A 118 -21.95 -8.66 0.43
CA PRO A 118 -21.76 -7.27 0.02
C PRO A 118 -20.43 -7.00 -0.69
N ALA A 119 -19.44 -7.88 -0.48
CA ALA A 119 -18.11 -7.82 -1.09
C ALA A 119 -18.04 -8.57 -2.44
N TYR A 120 -19.12 -9.14 -2.93
CA TYR A 120 -19.09 -9.92 -4.17
C TYR A 120 -18.56 -9.10 -5.36
N GLY A 121 -17.52 -9.61 -5.99
CA GLY A 121 -16.85 -8.94 -7.11
C GLY A 121 -16.04 -7.70 -6.72
N ARG A 122 -15.74 -7.51 -5.43
CA ARG A 122 -14.95 -6.37 -4.93
C ARG A 122 -13.73 -6.82 -4.15
N ALA A 123 -12.59 -6.22 -4.44
CA ALA A 123 -11.33 -6.49 -3.76
C ALA A 123 -10.52 -5.21 -3.57
N GLY A 124 -9.76 -5.15 -2.48
CA GLY A 124 -8.73 -4.14 -2.28
C GLY A 124 -7.36 -4.77 -2.52
N ILE A 125 -6.61 -4.28 -3.51
CA ILE A 125 -5.23 -4.72 -3.77
C ILE A 125 -4.28 -3.73 -3.14
N PHE A 126 -3.39 -4.20 -2.28
CA PHE A 126 -2.26 -3.43 -1.78
C PHE A 126 -1.00 -3.79 -2.56
N VAL A 127 -0.37 -2.77 -3.15
CA VAL A 127 0.95 -2.86 -3.79
C VAL A 127 1.92 -2.08 -2.90
N HIS A 128 2.76 -2.79 -2.15
CA HIS A 128 3.66 -2.17 -1.17
C HIS A 128 4.76 -1.33 -1.82
N GLY A 129 5.43 -0.52 -1.03
CA GLY A 129 6.50 0.36 -1.46
C GLY A 129 7.88 -0.31 -1.44
N TYR A 130 8.88 0.54 -1.65
CA TYR A 130 10.30 0.23 -1.46
C TYR A 130 10.59 -0.19 -0.01
N ASN A 131 11.61 -1.04 0.15
CA ASN A 131 12.13 -1.45 1.45
C ASN A 131 11.12 -2.24 2.31
N TYR A 132 10.27 -3.08 1.69
CA TYR A 132 9.36 -3.99 2.36
C TYR A 132 9.80 -5.44 2.24
N SER A 133 9.83 -6.18 3.34
CA SER A 133 9.84 -7.64 3.34
C SER A 133 8.44 -8.19 3.13
N HIS A 134 8.33 -9.48 2.77
CA HIS A 134 7.04 -10.18 2.64
C HIS A 134 6.16 -10.04 3.90
N GLN A 135 6.72 -10.34 5.07
CA GLN A 135 5.98 -10.28 6.32
C GLN A 135 5.54 -8.86 6.69
N GLU A 136 6.34 -7.85 6.38
CA GLU A 136 5.96 -6.45 6.62
C GLU A 136 4.79 -6.02 5.73
N ALA A 137 4.82 -6.39 4.45
CA ALA A 137 3.72 -6.11 3.53
C ALA A 137 2.43 -6.85 3.94
N LEU A 138 2.55 -8.12 4.34
CA LEU A 138 1.44 -8.95 4.77
C LEU A 138 0.76 -8.39 6.03
N PHE A 139 1.53 -8.10 7.08
CA PHE A 139 0.96 -7.56 8.31
C PHE A 139 0.45 -6.12 8.15
N ARG A 140 1.06 -5.32 7.27
CA ARG A 140 0.54 -3.98 6.94
C ARG A 140 -0.84 -4.06 6.27
N LEU A 141 -1.01 -4.94 5.31
CA LEU A 141 -2.34 -5.12 4.69
C LEU A 141 -3.35 -5.68 5.70
N ALA A 142 -2.95 -6.63 6.55
CA ALA A 142 -3.83 -7.17 7.58
C ALA A 142 -4.30 -6.08 8.57
N GLN A 143 -3.40 -5.17 8.99
CA GLN A 143 -3.74 -4.03 9.82
C GLN A 143 -4.74 -3.11 9.11
N MET A 144 -4.47 -2.73 7.86
CA MET A 144 -5.38 -1.86 7.12
C MET A 144 -6.76 -2.50 6.90
N ALA A 145 -6.82 -3.79 6.63
CA ALA A 145 -8.06 -4.53 6.47
C ALA A 145 -8.86 -4.60 7.79
N ALA A 146 -8.18 -4.84 8.92
CA ALA A 146 -8.80 -4.84 10.23
C ALA A 146 -9.38 -3.48 10.60
N ASP A 147 -8.65 -2.40 10.33
CA ASP A 147 -9.02 -1.04 10.68
C ASP A 147 -10.13 -0.48 9.80
N SER A 148 -10.09 -0.77 8.50
CA SER A 148 -11.04 -0.22 7.53
C SER A 148 -12.46 -0.74 7.72
N LYS A 149 -12.63 -1.92 8.33
CA LYS A 149 -13.93 -2.61 8.47
C LYS A 149 -14.70 -2.74 7.15
N VAL A 150 -14.00 -2.66 6.03
CA VAL A 150 -14.59 -2.81 4.70
C VAL A 150 -14.68 -4.31 4.39
N PRO A 151 -15.83 -4.79 3.87
CA PRO A 151 -16.01 -6.20 3.59
C PRO A 151 -15.28 -6.68 2.33
N ASP A 152 -14.57 -5.80 1.62
CA ASP A 152 -13.85 -6.13 0.39
C ASP A 152 -12.73 -7.15 0.67
N ARG A 153 -12.47 -8.04 -0.29
CA ARG A 153 -11.37 -9.02 -0.16
C ARG A 153 -10.03 -8.31 -0.16
N ALA A 154 -9.20 -8.56 0.85
CA ALA A 154 -7.86 -8.01 0.95
C ALA A 154 -6.89 -8.85 0.10
N ILE A 155 -6.24 -8.23 -0.88
CA ILE A 155 -5.25 -8.86 -1.76
C ILE A 155 -3.93 -8.12 -1.59
N LEU A 156 -2.86 -8.85 -1.33
CA LEU A 156 -1.50 -8.36 -1.37
C LEU A 156 -0.88 -8.73 -2.74
N PHE A 157 -0.43 -7.74 -3.50
CA PHE A 157 0.54 -7.96 -4.56
C PHE A 157 1.93 -7.69 -4.00
N ASP A 158 2.68 -8.75 -3.74
CA ASP A 158 3.95 -8.72 -3.02
C ASP A 158 5.12 -8.90 -4.02
N TRP A 159 5.65 -7.79 -4.50
CA TRP A 159 6.79 -7.76 -5.42
C TRP A 159 8.14 -7.84 -4.68
N PRO A 160 9.24 -8.31 -5.32
CA PRO A 160 10.50 -8.66 -4.67
C PRO A 160 11.38 -7.45 -4.31
N SER A 161 10.91 -6.58 -3.40
CA SER A 161 11.71 -5.56 -2.75
C SER A 161 12.78 -6.19 -1.86
N GLN A 162 13.98 -5.60 -1.83
CA GLN A 162 15.14 -6.11 -1.09
C GLN A 162 14.96 -6.04 0.42
N ALA A 163 14.03 -5.22 0.89
CA ALA A 163 13.86 -4.95 2.32
C ALA A 163 15.13 -4.36 2.98
N GLU A 164 15.88 -3.57 2.23
CA GLU A 164 17.11 -2.90 2.68
C GLU A 164 17.11 -1.44 2.25
N VAL A 165 17.56 -0.54 3.14
CA VAL A 165 17.62 0.90 2.87
C VAL A 165 18.56 1.23 1.70
N THR A 166 19.59 0.44 1.48
CA THR A 166 20.53 0.60 0.37
C THR A 166 20.04 0.03 -0.95
N GLY A 167 18.94 -0.76 -0.92
CA GLY A 167 18.40 -1.48 -2.06
C GLY A 167 17.56 -0.67 -3.05
N TYR A 168 17.53 0.67 -2.98
CA TYR A 168 16.62 1.52 -3.76
C TYR A 168 16.69 1.28 -5.27
N VAL A 169 17.89 1.20 -5.84
CA VAL A 169 18.07 0.97 -7.28
C VAL A 169 17.65 -0.44 -7.67
N ALA A 170 18.02 -1.45 -6.87
CA ALA A 170 17.62 -2.84 -7.11
C ALA A 170 16.07 -3.00 -7.00
N ASP A 171 15.44 -2.25 -6.09
CA ASP A 171 13.99 -2.25 -5.94
C ASP A 171 13.28 -1.61 -7.14
N LYS A 172 13.85 -0.57 -7.76
CA LYS A 172 13.30 -0.02 -9.02
C LYS A 172 13.29 -1.06 -10.14
N ASP A 173 14.37 -1.83 -10.28
CA ASP A 173 14.43 -2.92 -11.24
C ASP A 173 13.44 -4.04 -10.89
N SER A 174 13.29 -4.36 -9.59
CA SER A 174 12.32 -5.37 -9.13
C SER A 174 10.88 -4.94 -9.36
N ALA A 175 10.57 -3.66 -9.17
CA ALA A 175 9.26 -3.11 -9.49
C ALA A 175 8.98 -3.19 -11.00
N ALA A 176 9.97 -2.84 -11.84
CA ALA A 176 9.84 -2.98 -13.30
C ALA A 176 9.66 -4.45 -13.72
N PHE A 177 10.39 -5.37 -13.10
CA PHE A 177 10.28 -6.81 -13.33
C PHE A 177 8.89 -7.34 -12.98
N ALA A 178 8.29 -6.87 -11.87
CA ALA A 178 6.99 -7.33 -11.38
C ALA A 178 5.78 -6.76 -12.15
N ARG A 179 5.99 -5.83 -13.08
CA ARG A 179 4.92 -5.15 -13.83
C ARG A 179 4.02 -6.13 -14.60
N ASP A 180 4.61 -7.09 -15.30
CA ASP A 180 3.88 -8.05 -16.12
C ASP A 180 3.11 -9.05 -15.26
N ASP A 181 3.62 -9.36 -14.08
CA ASP A 181 2.94 -10.20 -13.10
C ASP A 181 1.74 -9.49 -12.48
N LEU A 182 1.85 -8.20 -12.16
CA LEU A 182 0.70 -7.42 -11.71
C LEU A 182 -0.36 -7.30 -12.82
N ALA A 183 0.06 -7.12 -14.08
CA ALA A 183 -0.85 -7.12 -15.20
C ALA A 183 -1.59 -8.46 -15.35
N THR A 184 -0.91 -9.58 -15.12
CA THR A 184 -1.49 -10.92 -15.10
C THR A 184 -2.54 -11.07 -14.00
N VAL A 185 -2.23 -10.67 -12.77
CA VAL A 185 -3.18 -10.69 -11.64
C VAL A 185 -4.42 -9.84 -11.96
N LEU A 186 -4.25 -8.64 -12.51
CA LEU A 186 -5.38 -7.77 -12.89
C LEU A 186 -6.24 -8.41 -14.00
N ALA A 187 -5.62 -9.10 -14.94
CA ALA A 187 -6.33 -9.82 -16.00
C ALA A 187 -7.16 -10.99 -15.44
N GLU A 188 -6.61 -11.80 -14.55
CA GLU A 188 -7.29 -12.91 -13.88
C GLU A 188 -8.50 -12.42 -13.07
N LEU A 189 -8.32 -11.33 -12.31
CA LEU A 189 -9.39 -10.72 -11.53
C LEU A 189 -10.50 -10.17 -12.44
N SER A 190 -10.15 -9.47 -13.51
CA SER A 190 -11.09 -8.93 -14.49
C SER A 190 -11.92 -10.05 -15.15
N GLN A 191 -11.26 -11.14 -15.58
CA GLN A 191 -11.93 -12.31 -16.16
C GLN A 191 -12.90 -12.98 -15.18
N SER A 192 -12.61 -12.91 -13.89
CA SER A 192 -13.46 -13.42 -12.82
C SER A 192 -14.57 -12.45 -12.40
N GLY A 193 -14.68 -11.27 -13.04
CA GLY A 193 -15.68 -10.25 -12.73
C GLY A 193 -15.38 -9.49 -11.43
N VAL A 194 -14.11 -9.46 -11.00
CA VAL A 194 -13.67 -8.65 -9.85
C VAL A 194 -13.31 -7.24 -10.29
N ARG A 195 -13.78 -6.26 -9.54
CA ARG A 195 -13.47 -4.83 -9.73
C ARG A 195 -12.60 -4.35 -8.57
N PRO A 196 -11.27 -4.35 -8.75
CA PRO A 196 -10.36 -4.01 -7.66
C PRO A 196 -10.28 -2.49 -7.43
N THR A 197 -10.17 -2.12 -6.14
CA THR A 197 -9.55 -0.86 -5.71
C THR A 197 -8.07 -1.13 -5.47
N ILE A 198 -7.18 -0.43 -6.15
CA ILE A 198 -5.73 -0.59 -6.01
C ILE A 198 -5.22 0.53 -5.10
N LEU A 199 -4.64 0.18 -3.95
CA LEU A 199 -3.86 1.06 -3.10
C LEU A 199 -2.38 0.76 -3.31
N ALA A 200 -1.68 1.66 -3.97
CA ALA A 200 -0.27 1.49 -4.30
C ALA A 200 0.58 2.53 -3.58
N HIS A 201 1.59 2.08 -2.84
CA HIS A 201 2.40 2.93 -1.97
C HIS A 201 3.80 3.18 -2.55
N SER A 202 4.26 4.42 -2.53
CA SER A 202 5.64 4.80 -2.85
C SER A 202 6.10 4.27 -4.22
N MET A 203 7.15 3.46 -4.29
CA MET A 203 7.62 2.79 -5.52
C MET A 203 6.57 1.79 -6.08
N GLY A 204 5.72 1.21 -5.22
CA GLY A 204 4.58 0.42 -5.69
C GLY A 204 3.56 1.23 -6.48
N ALA A 205 3.44 2.53 -6.21
CA ALA A 205 2.62 3.43 -7.02
C ALA A 205 3.19 3.59 -8.45
N TRP A 206 4.50 3.70 -8.58
CA TRP A 206 5.17 3.67 -9.88
C TRP A 206 4.87 2.36 -10.62
N LEU A 207 5.00 1.21 -9.95
CA LEU A 207 4.69 -0.10 -10.50
C LEU A 207 3.23 -0.17 -10.98
N ALA A 208 2.27 0.27 -10.18
CA ALA A 208 0.86 0.23 -10.53
C ALA A 208 0.54 1.11 -11.76
N VAL A 209 1.07 2.33 -11.82
CA VAL A 209 0.89 3.24 -12.97
C VAL A 209 1.51 2.65 -14.23
N GLU A 210 2.72 2.11 -14.17
CA GLU A 210 3.37 1.45 -15.32
C GLU A 210 2.59 0.21 -15.77
N THR A 211 2.01 -0.56 -14.86
CA THR A 211 1.17 -1.71 -15.21
C THR A 211 -0.08 -1.27 -15.97
N VAL A 212 -0.78 -0.25 -15.48
CA VAL A 212 -1.98 0.28 -16.16
C VAL A 212 -1.63 0.87 -17.51
N ARG A 213 -0.52 1.61 -17.61
CA ARG A 213 0.02 2.13 -18.87
C ARG A 213 0.32 1.00 -19.85
N GLN A 214 1.00 -0.06 -19.43
CA GLN A 214 1.29 -1.21 -20.29
C GLN A 214 0.01 -1.88 -20.79
N LEU A 215 -0.95 -2.14 -19.92
CA LEU A 215 -2.26 -2.70 -20.32
C LEU A 215 -2.95 -1.83 -21.36
N SER A 216 -2.91 -0.50 -21.22
CA SER A 216 -3.46 0.44 -22.20
C SER A 216 -2.73 0.36 -23.54
N LEU A 217 -1.40 0.36 -23.56
CA LEU A 217 -0.58 0.22 -24.77
C LEU A 217 -0.80 -1.13 -25.48
N MET A 218 -1.08 -2.19 -24.75
CA MET A 218 -1.45 -3.50 -25.28
C MET A 218 -2.92 -3.59 -25.73
N GLY A 219 -3.70 -2.51 -25.63
CA GLY A 219 -5.11 -2.49 -25.99
C GLY A 219 -6.03 -3.27 -25.04
N LYS A 220 -5.57 -3.59 -23.83
CA LYS A 220 -6.31 -4.35 -22.83
C LYS A 220 -7.28 -3.47 -22.02
N ARG A 221 -8.11 -2.69 -22.76
CA ARG A 221 -9.01 -1.69 -22.20
C ARG A 221 -10.02 -2.24 -21.20
N ASP A 222 -10.49 -3.46 -21.40
CA ASP A 222 -11.47 -4.07 -20.50
C ASP A 222 -10.87 -4.34 -19.11
N ILE A 223 -9.59 -4.73 -19.05
CA ILE A 223 -8.87 -4.89 -17.78
C ILE A 223 -8.71 -3.54 -17.10
N VAL A 224 -8.30 -2.49 -17.83
CA VAL A 224 -8.16 -1.14 -17.27
C VAL A 224 -9.51 -0.62 -16.74
N ARG A 225 -10.61 -0.83 -17.48
CA ARG A 225 -11.97 -0.43 -17.07
C ARG A 225 -12.52 -1.23 -15.90
N SER A 226 -12.00 -2.44 -15.65
CA SER A 226 -12.40 -3.24 -14.48
C SER A 226 -11.86 -2.67 -13.17
N ILE A 227 -10.82 -1.83 -13.21
CA ILE A 227 -10.28 -1.16 -12.02
C ILE A 227 -11.32 -0.16 -11.50
N ASP A 228 -11.83 -0.39 -10.29
CA ASP A 228 -12.81 0.49 -9.66
C ASP A 228 -12.20 1.82 -9.23
N GLN A 229 -11.00 1.77 -8.60
CA GLN A 229 -10.27 2.95 -8.16
C GLN A 229 -8.77 2.68 -8.12
N LEU A 230 -7.96 3.65 -8.53
CA LEU A 230 -6.51 3.65 -8.31
C LEU A 230 -6.16 4.75 -7.31
N VAL A 231 -5.53 4.35 -6.20
CA VAL A 231 -5.07 5.24 -5.13
C VAL A 231 -3.55 5.15 -5.04
N LEU A 232 -2.87 6.25 -5.27
CA LEU A 232 -1.42 6.38 -5.19
C LEU A 232 -1.07 7.04 -3.86
N ALA A 233 -0.56 6.28 -2.92
CA ALA A 233 -0.19 6.76 -1.59
C ALA A 233 1.29 7.15 -1.54
N ALA A 234 1.58 8.41 -1.27
CA ALA A 234 2.93 8.97 -1.26
C ALA A 234 3.77 8.52 -2.48
N PRO A 235 3.27 8.66 -3.73
CA PRO A 235 3.91 8.07 -4.90
C PRO A 235 5.31 8.61 -5.14
N ASP A 236 6.28 7.70 -5.22
CA ASP A 236 7.67 8.00 -5.58
C ASP A 236 7.83 8.00 -7.11
N ILE A 237 7.14 8.93 -7.75
CA ILE A 237 7.11 9.10 -9.19
C ILE A 237 7.44 10.56 -9.51
N ASP A 238 8.41 10.78 -10.37
CA ASP A 238 8.68 12.10 -10.92
C ASP A 238 7.43 12.65 -11.64
N ILE A 239 7.12 13.92 -11.45
CA ILE A 239 5.86 14.52 -11.96
C ILE A 239 5.81 14.49 -13.49
N ASP A 240 6.91 14.78 -14.16
CA ASP A 240 6.93 14.78 -15.65
C ASP A 240 6.82 13.36 -16.17
N LEU A 241 7.42 12.38 -15.48
CA LEU A 241 7.26 10.97 -15.79
C LEU A 241 5.80 10.55 -15.60
N LEU A 242 5.15 10.90 -14.49
CA LEU A 242 3.73 10.59 -14.24
C LEU A 242 2.84 11.15 -15.37
N ARG A 243 3.04 12.42 -15.75
CA ARG A 243 2.30 13.04 -16.86
C ARG A 243 2.49 12.26 -18.16
N LYS A 244 3.72 11.84 -18.44
CA LYS A 244 4.02 11.05 -19.63
C LYS A 244 3.38 9.67 -19.61
N GLN A 245 3.36 9.02 -18.44
CA GLN A 245 2.68 7.74 -18.26
C GLN A 245 1.17 7.89 -18.50
N LEU A 246 0.54 8.89 -17.88
CA LEU A 246 -0.90 9.13 -17.97
C LEU A 246 -1.35 9.54 -19.38
N SER A 247 -0.50 10.21 -20.17
CA SER A 247 -0.83 10.67 -21.52
C SER A 247 -1.17 9.55 -22.52
N VAL A 248 -0.78 8.31 -22.21
CA VAL A 248 -1.03 7.12 -23.05
C VAL A 248 -1.86 6.05 -22.31
N THR A 249 -2.29 6.36 -21.09
CA THR A 249 -3.12 5.48 -20.27
C THR A 249 -4.59 5.68 -20.61
N ASP A 250 -5.34 4.59 -20.84
CA ASP A 250 -6.79 4.67 -20.97
C ASP A 250 -7.41 5.27 -19.69
N ARG A 251 -8.42 6.12 -19.87
CA ARG A 251 -9.10 6.70 -18.71
C ARG A 251 -9.75 5.64 -17.84
N LEU A 252 -9.43 5.65 -16.57
CA LEU A 252 -10.14 4.89 -15.55
C LEU A 252 -11.57 5.43 -15.36
N SER A 253 -12.46 4.62 -14.81
CA SER A 253 -13.85 5.00 -14.54
C SER A 253 -13.98 6.14 -13.53
N LYS A 254 -12.99 6.32 -12.68
CA LYS A 254 -12.89 7.36 -11.66
C LYS A 254 -11.55 8.09 -11.76
N PRO A 255 -11.43 9.33 -11.25
CA PRO A 255 -10.14 10.00 -11.13
C PRO A 255 -9.15 9.16 -10.31
N ILE A 256 -7.85 9.25 -10.65
CA ILE A 256 -6.80 8.65 -9.85
C ILE A 256 -6.63 9.50 -8.58
N VAL A 257 -6.70 8.87 -7.42
CA VAL A 257 -6.47 9.55 -6.13
C VAL A 257 -4.99 9.56 -5.82
N VAL A 258 -4.43 10.72 -5.51
CA VAL A 258 -3.04 10.90 -5.06
C VAL A 258 -3.07 11.38 -3.62
N LEU A 259 -2.58 10.57 -2.69
CA LEU A 259 -2.37 10.96 -1.31
C LEU A 259 -0.97 11.56 -1.20
N ALA A 260 -0.90 12.89 -1.05
CA ALA A 260 0.35 13.64 -1.02
C ALA A 260 0.62 14.22 0.38
N SER A 261 1.91 14.37 0.71
CA SER A 261 2.36 14.98 1.95
C SER A 261 3.60 15.82 1.68
N LYS A 262 3.48 17.13 1.85
CA LYS A 262 4.58 18.08 1.55
C LYS A 262 5.80 17.95 2.47
N ASP A 263 5.64 17.34 3.62
CA ASP A 263 6.67 17.10 4.63
C ASP A 263 7.15 15.63 4.69
N ASP A 264 6.96 14.85 3.61
CA ASP A 264 7.42 13.48 3.47
C ASP A 264 8.96 13.44 3.34
N MET A 265 9.62 12.98 4.40
CA MET A 265 11.09 12.93 4.47
C MET A 265 11.70 11.80 3.62
N ALA A 266 10.98 10.69 3.42
CA ALA A 266 11.48 9.60 2.60
C ALA A 266 11.49 10.00 1.12
N LEU A 267 10.46 10.68 0.64
CA LEU A 267 10.43 11.24 -0.71
C LEU A 267 11.47 12.34 -0.91
N ALA A 268 11.75 13.15 0.13
CA ALA A 268 12.83 14.14 0.08
C ALA A 268 14.22 13.47 -0.07
N LEU A 269 14.41 12.29 0.52
CA LEU A 269 15.63 11.50 0.35
C LEU A 269 15.69 10.84 -1.04
N SER A 270 14.60 10.21 -1.50
CA SER A 270 14.56 9.56 -2.82
C SER A 270 14.83 10.55 -3.95
N LYS A 271 14.31 11.79 -3.86
CA LYS A 271 14.62 12.88 -4.79
C LYS A 271 16.12 13.16 -4.90
N ARG A 272 16.81 13.22 -3.75
CA ARG A 272 18.26 13.45 -3.73
C ARG A 272 19.02 12.30 -4.38
N LEU A 273 18.60 11.06 -4.15
CA LEU A 273 19.23 9.87 -4.74
C LEU A 273 18.95 9.75 -6.24
N ALA A 274 17.76 10.11 -6.68
CA ALA A 274 17.34 10.03 -8.09
C ALA A 274 17.73 11.25 -8.92
N GLY A 275 18.14 12.38 -8.29
CA GLY A 275 18.40 13.64 -8.99
C GLY A 275 17.13 14.26 -9.60
N SER A 276 15.94 13.90 -9.11
CA SER A 276 14.67 14.39 -9.64
C SER A 276 14.22 15.70 -9.00
N ALA A 277 13.46 16.53 -9.73
CA ALA A 277 13.03 17.84 -9.26
C ALA A 277 11.88 17.77 -8.26
N ALA A 278 10.85 16.99 -8.53
CA ALA A 278 9.67 16.84 -7.67
C ALA A 278 9.00 15.47 -7.88
N THR A 279 8.46 14.89 -6.81
CA THR A 279 7.67 13.65 -6.86
C THR A 279 6.20 13.93 -6.62
N ALA A 280 5.32 13.14 -7.23
CA ALA A 280 3.88 13.29 -7.11
C ALA A 280 3.37 13.15 -5.67
N GLY A 281 4.07 12.37 -4.82
CA GLY A 281 3.73 12.21 -3.41
C GLY A 281 4.10 13.41 -2.51
N SER A 282 4.86 14.38 -3.04
CA SER A 282 5.23 15.60 -2.33
C SER A 282 4.60 16.88 -2.92
N LEU A 283 3.50 16.72 -3.68
CA LEU A 283 2.75 17.83 -4.25
C LEU A 283 2.14 18.72 -3.15
N ASP A 284 2.25 20.02 -3.31
CA ASP A 284 1.55 21.01 -2.49
C ASP A 284 0.25 21.40 -3.19
N ILE A 285 -0.86 21.15 -2.55
CA ILE A 285 -2.20 21.47 -3.09
C ILE A 285 -2.46 22.97 -3.17
N ASP A 286 -1.71 23.78 -2.43
CA ASP A 286 -1.82 25.24 -2.46
C ASP A 286 -1.10 25.84 -3.68
N ASP A 287 -0.19 25.07 -4.34
CA ASP A 287 0.46 25.50 -5.58
C ASP A 287 -0.54 25.46 -6.76
N PRO A 288 -0.78 26.58 -7.46
CA PRO A 288 -1.67 26.63 -8.62
C PRO A 288 -1.30 25.61 -9.72
N ARG A 289 -0.01 25.30 -9.89
CA ARG A 289 0.48 24.32 -10.87
C ARG A 289 0.02 22.89 -10.51
N THR A 290 -0.07 22.58 -9.21
CA THR A 290 -0.61 21.30 -8.73
C THR A 290 -2.09 21.17 -9.08
N ARG A 291 -2.87 22.24 -8.95
CA ARG A 291 -4.29 22.24 -9.33
C ARG A 291 -4.48 22.10 -10.84
N GLU A 292 -3.68 22.81 -11.63
CA GLU A 292 -3.70 22.67 -13.11
C GLU A 292 -3.38 21.22 -13.51
N LEU A 293 -2.35 20.62 -12.91
CA LEU A 293 -1.99 19.21 -13.11
C LEU A 293 -3.17 18.28 -12.80
N ALA A 294 -3.81 18.46 -11.65
CA ALA A 294 -4.93 17.65 -11.21
C ALA A 294 -6.09 17.67 -12.21
N LEU A 295 -6.45 18.86 -12.69
CA LEU A 295 -7.52 19.02 -13.68
C LEU A 295 -7.16 18.39 -15.03
N LYS A 296 -5.94 18.62 -15.51
CA LYS A 296 -5.47 18.15 -16.82
C LYS A 296 -5.37 16.64 -16.89
N GLU A 297 -4.83 16.02 -15.85
CA GLU A 297 -4.54 14.59 -15.80
C GLU A 297 -5.65 13.76 -15.10
N ASN A 298 -6.78 14.39 -14.74
CA ASN A 298 -7.91 13.74 -14.05
C ASN A 298 -7.48 13.08 -12.72
N LEU A 299 -6.82 13.87 -11.87
CA LEU A 299 -6.36 13.43 -10.55
C LEU A 299 -7.17 14.10 -9.45
N ASP A 300 -7.43 13.35 -8.38
CA ASP A 300 -7.90 13.87 -7.09
C ASP A 300 -6.72 13.89 -6.12
N ILE A 301 -6.15 15.06 -5.86
CA ILE A 301 -5.00 15.19 -4.95
C ILE A 301 -5.50 15.49 -3.54
N VAL A 302 -5.14 14.64 -2.59
CA VAL A 302 -5.53 14.73 -1.19
C VAL A 302 -4.29 15.00 -0.33
N ASP A 303 -4.26 16.16 0.35
CA ASP A 303 -3.20 16.46 1.31
C ASP A 303 -3.43 15.68 2.61
N ILE A 304 -2.47 14.81 2.94
CA ILE A 304 -2.47 14.02 4.17
C ILE A 304 -1.41 14.49 5.18
N SER A 305 -0.84 15.68 5.01
CA SER A 305 0.23 16.21 5.87
C SER A 305 -0.18 16.32 7.34
N THR A 306 -1.48 16.48 7.62
CA THR A 306 -2.03 16.56 8.98
C THR A 306 -2.38 15.19 9.59
N VAL A 307 -2.34 14.12 8.79
CA VAL A 307 -2.59 12.75 9.28
C VAL A 307 -1.39 12.30 10.13
N PRO A 308 -1.62 11.70 11.32
CA PRO A 308 -0.53 11.23 12.15
C PRO A 308 0.36 10.21 11.42
N SER A 309 1.67 10.41 11.49
CA SER A 309 2.64 9.44 11.01
C SER A 309 2.86 8.34 12.04
N LEU A 310 3.12 7.13 11.58
CA LEU A 310 3.45 5.97 12.40
C LEU A 310 4.96 5.85 12.64
N ASN A 311 5.75 6.52 11.82
CA ASN A 311 7.20 6.62 11.94
C ASN A 311 7.66 8.08 11.76
N GLY A 312 8.91 8.37 12.08
CA GLY A 312 9.44 9.74 12.00
C GLY A 312 9.64 10.28 10.58
N THR A 313 9.34 9.52 9.52
CA THR A 313 9.58 9.93 8.12
C THR A 313 8.36 10.52 7.44
N ASN A 314 7.18 10.43 8.04
CA ASN A 314 5.90 10.89 7.49
C ASN A 314 5.43 10.16 6.22
N HIS A 315 6.12 9.08 5.83
CA HIS A 315 5.88 8.36 4.58
C HIS A 315 4.79 7.30 4.68
N ASP A 316 4.41 6.91 5.88
CA ASP A 316 3.45 5.83 6.18
C ASP A 316 2.06 6.33 6.63
N ARG A 317 1.80 7.62 6.53
CA ARG A 317 0.53 8.27 6.90
C ARG A 317 -0.70 7.61 6.27
N PHE A 318 -0.55 7.10 5.05
CA PHE A 318 -1.65 6.43 4.34
C PHE A 318 -2.22 5.24 5.13
N ALA A 319 -1.41 4.53 5.90
CA ALA A 319 -1.86 3.39 6.69
C ALA A 319 -2.80 3.80 7.83
N SER A 320 -2.69 5.04 8.31
CA SER A 320 -3.60 5.62 9.32
C SER A 320 -4.96 5.99 8.73
N LEU A 321 -5.07 6.14 7.40
CA LEU A 321 -6.34 6.43 6.74
C LEU A 321 -7.27 5.22 6.64
N ALA A 322 -6.76 4.00 6.86
CA ALA A 322 -7.58 2.79 6.77
C ALA A 322 -8.81 2.86 7.69
N ALA A 323 -8.65 3.37 8.91
CA ALA A 323 -9.74 3.50 9.88
C ALA A 323 -10.84 4.50 9.45
N VAL A 324 -10.52 5.47 8.60
CA VAL A 324 -11.45 6.49 8.09
C VAL A 324 -11.83 6.27 6.62
N TYR A 325 -11.34 5.20 6.01
CA TYR A 325 -11.58 4.88 4.60
C TYR A 325 -13.07 4.79 4.22
N PRO A 326 -13.98 4.21 5.02
CA PRO A 326 -15.40 4.18 4.70
C PRO A 326 -16.00 5.58 4.50
N GLN A 327 -15.57 6.56 5.31
CA GLN A 327 -16.01 7.96 5.20
C GLN A 327 -15.40 8.63 3.95
N LEU A 328 -14.11 8.39 3.68
CA LEU A 328 -13.43 8.91 2.49
C LEU A 328 -14.10 8.41 1.22
N ARG A 329 -14.46 7.14 1.17
CA ARG A 329 -15.13 6.53 0.03
C ARG A 329 -16.49 7.17 -0.27
N GLN A 330 -17.26 7.53 0.75
CA GLN A 330 -18.53 8.24 0.57
C GLN A 330 -18.30 9.64 0.01
N GLY A 331 -17.25 10.35 0.46
CA GLY A 331 -16.85 11.65 -0.08
C GLY A 331 -16.45 11.61 -1.54
N PHE A 332 -15.70 10.60 -1.96
CA PHE A 332 -15.30 10.40 -3.38
C PHE A 332 -16.47 9.96 -4.29
N SER A 333 -17.51 9.36 -3.72
CA SER A 333 -18.69 8.91 -4.48
C SER A 333 -19.70 10.02 -4.77
N ASN A 334 -19.58 11.15 -4.07
CA ASN A 334 -20.40 12.35 -4.32
C ASN A 334 -19.51 13.41 -5.00
N PRO A 335 -19.48 13.48 -6.32
CA PRO A 335 -18.76 14.54 -7.01
C PRO A 335 -19.49 15.86 -6.76
N VAL A 336 -19.08 16.63 -5.77
CA VAL A 336 -19.31 18.06 -5.77
C VAL A 336 -18.44 18.60 -6.89
N ALA A 337 -19.10 19.02 -7.94
CA ALA A 337 -18.52 19.39 -9.20
C ALA A 337 -17.23 20.24 -9.05
N GLY A 338 -16.14 19.77 -9.61
CA GLY A 338 -15.17 20.67 -10.20
C GLY A 338 -13.94 21.05 -9.39
N THR A 339 -13.47 20.28 -8.40
CA THR A 339 -12.20 20.65 -7.74
C THR A 339 -11.34 19.44 -7.44
N GLY A 340 -10.21 19.34 -8.13
CA GLY A 340 -9.22 18.27 -7.98
C GLY A 340 -8.34 18.32 -6.74
N ALA A 341 -8.73 18.95 -5.62
CA ALA A 341 -7.91 18.97 -4.40
C ALA A 341 -8.75 18.96 -3.12
N LEU A 342 -8.49 18.00 -2.23
CA LEU A 342 -9.12 17.83 -0.92
C LEU A 342 -8.08 17.97 0.19
N VAL A 343 -8.42 18.68 1.27
CA VAL A 343 -7.59 18.76 2.49
C VAL A 343 -8.25 17.94 3.59
N LEU A 344 -7.54 16.96 4.14
CA LEU A 344 -7.94 16.25 5.34
C LEU A 344 -7.39 17.00 6.57
N ASN A 345 -8.23 17.77 7.25
CA ASN A 345 -7.86 18.42 8.50
C ASN A 345 -8.17 17.51 9.69
N GLY A 346 -7.12 16.96 10.29
CA GLY A 346 -7.13 16.43 11.67
C GLY A 346 -7.89 15.13 11.89
N VAL A 347 -7.21 14.01 11.95
CA VAL A 347 -7.71 12.76 12.56
C VAL A 347 -7.39 12.81 14.07
N GLY A 348 -8.19 13.53 14.83
CA GLY A 348 -7.94 13.68 16.28
C GLY A 348 -9.06 14.40 17.05
N GLY A 349 -10.28 14.21 16.68
CA GLY A 349 -11.43 14.75 17.39
C GLY A 349 -12.70 14.45 16.63
N ALA A 350 -13.77 14.12 17.36
CA ALA A 350 -15.07 13.69 16.87
C ALA A 350 -15.43 14.14 15.44
N VAL A 351 -15.84 13.18 14.64
CA VAL A 351 -16.33 13.28 13.26
C VAL A 351 -17.31 14.43 13.11
N SER A 352 -16.85 15.64 12.88
CA SER A 352 -17.66 16.80 12.49
C SER A 352 -16.84 17.96 11.91
N ALA A 353 -15.70 17.69 11.24
CA ALA A 353 -15.06 18.71 10.44
C ALA A 353 -15.50 18.58 8.98
N PRO A 354 -16.16 19.59 8.40
CA PRO A 354 -16.54 19.57 7.01
C PRO A 354 -15.28 19.53 6.14
N PHE A 355 -15.26 18.64 5.16
CA PHE A 355 -14.30 18.69 4.06
C PHE A 355 -14.38 20.08 3.43
N ARG A 356 -13.36 20.90 3.60
CA ARG A 356 -13.29 22.16 2.88
C ARG A 356 -12.72 21.88 1.49
N LEU A 357 -13.63 21.73 0.55
CA LEU A 357 -13.32 21.91 -0.86
C LEU A 357 -12.84 23.36 -1.04
N GLY A 358 -11.61 23.54 -1.47
CA GLY A 358 -11.10 24.85 -1.88
C GLY A 358 -11.77 25.29 -3.18
N GLY A 359 -13.04 25.61 -3.11
CA GLY A 359 -13.84 26.11 -4.21
C GLY A 359 -14.24 27.55 -3.97
N SER A 360 -13.41 28.50 -4.41
CA SER A 360 -13.85 29.85 -4.69
C SER A 360 -13.44 30.21 -6.11
N LEU A 361 -14.19 29.69 -7.08
CA LEU A 361 -14.21 30.18 -8.45
C LEU A 361 -15.47 29.67 -9.17
N LEU A 362 -16.65 30.09 -8.67
CA LEU A 362 -17.85 30.22 -9.49
C LEU A 362 -18.64 31.44 -8.98
N ALA A 363 -18.15 32.61 -9.29
CA ALA A 363 -18.96 33.83 -9.35
C ALA A 363 -18.17 34.83 -10.22
N GLN A 364 -18.27 34.71 -11.50
CA GLN A 364 -18.47 35.76 -12.48
C GLN A 364 -18.77 35.13 -13.83
#